data_c2ed1a27f766cd6dab9b0e1d8d6ab49a
#
_entry.id   c2ed1a27f766cd6dab9b0e1d8d6ab49a
#
_cell.length_a   1.000
_cell.length_b   1.000
_cell.length_c   1.000
_cell.angle_alpha   90.00
_cell.angle_beta   90.00
_cell.angle_gamma   90.00
#
_symmetry.space_group_name_H-M   'P 1'
#
loop_
_entity.id
_entity.type
_entity.pdbx_description
1 polymer ?
#
loop_
_entity_poly.entity_id
_entity_poly.type
_entity_poly.pdbx_seq_one_letter_code
_entity_poly.pdbx_strand_id
1 'polypeptide(L)'
;HELIHNFGVDTNMWKFMAAAKVNNSKEYKIYNKFVDNYSLDRENDLIPQEALVEFWGVFLNNTIYSYVYSNNCNLSTHKQKLKIFKEMFKKIMEFEITHSLLQTTKILQHNNISYLDILSNSKDISYRENTHIFSYYVLKLFLLYNYSAFINTNITTLNGKSIYFQKSLVNMEEFFNYLNAVSNSKSLMDNLKYMEKHYIFLKSQKKSREIKYLISNLRMSVLEYY
;
A
#
# COMPACT_ATOMS: atom_id res chain seq x y z
N HIS A 1 4.27 4.32 -12.15
CA HIS A 1 3.32 5.29 -11.59
C HIS A 1 2.50 5.93 -12.71
N GLU A 2 3.08 6.78 -13.55
CA GLU A 2 2.40 7.49 -14.65
C GLU A 2 1.64 6.56 -15.62
N LEU A 3 2.19 5.38 -15.90
CA LEU A 3 1.53 4.38 -16.74
C LEU A 3 0.20 3.90 -16.14
N ILE A 4 0.14 3.78 -14.81
CA ILE A 4 -1.08 3.35 -14.11
C ILE A 4 -2.16 4.42 -14.20
N HIS A 5 -1.81 5.71 -14.06
CA HIS A 5 -2.74 6.82 -14.33
C HIS A 5 -3.28 6.77 -15.76
N ASN A 6 -2.41 6.54 -16.74
CA ASN A 6 -2.80 6.45 -18.16
C ASN A 6 -3.78 5.28 -18.43
N PHE A 7 -3.74 4.21 -17.66
CA PHE A 7 -4.74 3.14 -17.72
C PHE A 7 -6.09 3.54 -17.11
N GLY A 8 -6.17 4.69 -16.46
CA GLY A 8 -7.40 5.21 -15.86
C GLY A 8 -7.92 4.39 -14.68
N VAL A 9 -7.03 3.69 -13.97
CA VAL A 9 -7.37 2.83 -12.82
C VAL A 9 -7.94 3.65 -11.67
N ASP A 10 -7.47 4.88 -11.53
CA ASP A 10 -7.84 5.83 -10.48
C ASP A 10 -8.96 6.82 -10.86
N THR A 11 -9.45 6.78 -12.11
CA THR A 11 -10.40 7.77 -12.64
C THR A 11 -11.67 7.91 -11.78
N ASN A 12 -12.21 6.81 -11.28
CA ASN A 12 -13.41 6.86 -10.45
C ASN A 12 -13.12 7.38 -9.05
N MET A 13 -11.93 7.10 -8.51
CA MET A 13 -11.47 7.66 -7.25
C MET A 13 -11.30 9.18 -7.35
N TRP A 14 -10.71 9.68 -8.46
CA TRP A 14 -10.63 11.11 -8.72
C TRP A 14 -12.00 11.80 -8.71
N LYS A 15 -12.97 11.22 -9.42
CA LYS A 15 -14.36 11.73 -9.43
C LYS A 15 -14.98 11.73 -8.05
N PHE A 16 -14.79 10.65 -7.29
CA PHE A 16 -15.26 10.54 -5.92
C PHE A 16 -14.62 11.61 -5.04
N MET A 17 -13.30 11.79 -5.08
CA MET A 17 -12.59 12.77 -4.26
C MET A 17 -12.99 14.21 -4.62
N ALA A 18 -13.23 14.50 -5.91
CA ALA A 18 -13.78 15.80 -6.31
C ALA A 18 -15.17 16.06 -5.71
N ALA A 19 -16.05 15.05 -5.72
CA ALA A 19 -17.36 15.15 -5.09
C ALA A 19 -17.28 15.22 -3.55
N ALA A 20 -16.31 14.56 -2.95
CA ALA A 20 -16.09 14.59 -1.50
C ALA A 20 -15.63 15.96 -0.97
N LYS A 21 -15.17 16.86 -1.84
CA LYS A 21 -14.88 18.26 -1.47
C LYS A 21 -16.13 19.12 -1.32
N VAL A 22 -17.29 18.64 -1.79
CA VAL A 22 -18.57 19.34 -1.66
C VAL A 22 -19.19 18.99 -0.31
N ASN A 23 -19.29 19.98 0.57
CA ASN A 23 -19.87 19.81 1.90
C ASN A 23 -21.28 19.20 1.83
N ASN A 24 -21.53 18.22 2.73
CA ASN A 24 -22.80 17.48 2.83
C ASN A 24 -23.13 16.54 1.67
N SER A 25 -22.25 16.35 0.69
CA SER A 25 -22.42 15.29 -0.31
C SER A 25 -22.37 13.89 0.34
N LYS A 26 -22.86 12.87 -0.37
CA LYS A 26 -22.73 11.48 0.10
C LYS A 26 -21.25 11.08 0.19
N GLU A 27 -20.48 11.49 -0.80
CA GLU A 27 -19.03 11.26 -0.91
C GLU A 27 -18.27 11.92 0.24
N TYR A 28 -18.61 13.14 0.59
CA TYR A 28 -18.07 13.85 1.76
C TYR A 28 -18.26 13.06 3.06
N LYS A 29 -19.47 12.55 3.29
CA LYS A 29 -19.77 11.77 4.49
C LYS A 29 -19.01 10.46 4.57
N ILE A 30 -18.88 9.74 3.43
CA ILE A 30 -18.12 8.50 3.34
C ILE A 30 -16.64 8.76 3.60
N TYR A 31 -16.08 9.77 2.96
CA TYR A 31 -14.67 10.14 3.09
C TYR A 31 -14.32 10.57 4.53
N ASN A 32 -15.11 11.46 5.12
CA ASN A 32 -14.87 11.90 6.49
C ASN A 32 -15.00 10.76 7.50
N LYS A 33 -16.00 9.89 7.34
CA LYS A 33 -16.12 8.68 8.17
C LYS A 33 -14.88 7.80 8.09
N PHE A 34 -14.23 7.73 6.93
CA PHE A 34 -12.96 7.02 6.76
C PHE A 34 -11.82 7.74 7.47
N VAL A 35 -11.67 9.05 7.24
CA VAL A 35 -10.59 9.85 7.85
C VAL A 35 -10.71 9.89 9.37
N ASP A 36 -11.92 9.99 9.90
CA ASP A 36 -12.20 10.01 11.34
C ASP A 36 -11.79 8.73 12.09
N ASN A 37 -11.46 7.64 11.37
CA ASN A 37 -10.91 6.43 12.00
C ASN A 37 -9.42 6.56 12.35
N TYR A 38 -8.76 7.64 11.94
CA TYR A 38 -7.34 7.85 12.15
C TYR A 38 -7.09 9.18 12.86
N SER A 39 -6.10 9.21 13.76
CA SER A 39 -5.64 10.43 14.41
C SER A 39 -4.78 11.27 13.45
N LEU A 40 -5.44 11.85 12.44
CA LEU A 40 -4.81 12.71 11.44
C LEU A 40 -5.18 14.16 11.67
N ASP A 41 -4.26 15.07 11.41
CA ASP A 41 -4.57 16.49 11.34
C ASP A 41 -5.59 16.74 10.22
N ARG A 42 -6.63 17.52 10.49
CA ARG A 42 -7.69 17.82 9.52
C ARG A 42 -7.20 18.63 8.32
N GLU A 43 -6.04 19.25 8.43
CA GLU A 43 -5.38 19.92 7.30
C GLU A 43 -4.71 18.92 6.34
N ASN A 44 -4.58 17.64 6.73
CA ASN A 44 -4.02 16.60 5.87
C ASN A 44 -5.06 16.13 4.84
N ASP A 45 -4.82 16.45 3.59
CA ASP A 45 -5.57 15.89 2.47
C ASP A 45 -5.07 14.45 2.19
N LEU A 46 -5.82 13.44 2.61
CA LEU A 46 -5.56 12.08 2.16
C LEU A 46 -5.92 11.94 0.68
N ILE A 47 -5.02 11.32 -0.08
CA ILE A 47 -5.21 11.07 -1.52
C ILE A 47 -5.21 9.54 -1.77
N PRO A 48 -6.31 8.83 -1.46
CA PRO A 48 -6.38 7.37 -1.59
C PRO A 48 -6.11 6.86 -3.01
N GLN A 49 -6.36 7.68 -4.03
CA GLN A 49 -6.04 7.37 -5.43
C GLN A 49 -4.55 7.14 -5.64
N GLU A 50 -3.68 7.90 -4.98
CA GLU A 50 -2.24 7.71 -5.07
C GLU A 50 -1.81 6.36 -4.46
N ALA A 51 -2.40 5.98 -3.33
CA ALA A 51 -2.17 4.67 -2.75
C ALA A 51 -2.56 3.53 -3.71
N LEU A 52 -3.67 3.71 -4.42
CA LEU A 52 -4.16 2.75 -5.42
C LEU A 52 -3.20 2.65 -6.61
N VAL A 53 -2.74 3.78 -7.12
CA VAL A 53 -1.78 3.85 -8.24
C VAL A 53 -0.45 3.21 -7.86
N GLU A 54 0.08 3.54 -6.69
CA GLU A 54 1.32 2.94 -6.16
C GLU A 54 1.19 1.43 -5.95
N PHE A 55 0.06 0.97 -5.42
CA PHE A 55 -0.19 -0.46 -5.28
C PHE A 55 -0.12 -1.18 -6.63
N TRP A 56 -0.83 -0.68 -7.65
CA TRP A 56 -0.82 -1.27 -8.98
C TRP A 56 0.54 -1.19 -9.66
N GLY A 57 1.28 -0.09 -9.45
CA GLY A 57 2.65 0.06 -9.94
C GLY A 57 3.55 -1.05 -9.38
N VAL A 58 3.56 -1.25 -8.07
CA VAL A 58 4.32 -2.31 -7.41
C VAL A 58 3.86 -3.69 -7.87
N PHE A 59 2.56 -3.95 -7.88
CA PHE A 59 2.01 -5.25 -8.25
C PHE A 59 2.35 -5.65 -9.69
N LEU A 60 2.19 -4.74 -10.65
CA LEU A 60 2.51 -5.01 -12.04
C LEU A 60 4.02 -5.15 -12.28
N ASN A 61 4.83 -4.32 -11.63
CA ASN A 61 6.29 -4.42 -11.72
C ASN A 61 6.78 -5.80 -11.22
N ASN A 62 6.29 -6.25 -10.07
CA ASN A 62 6.60 -7.56 -9.51
C ASN A 62 6.12 -8.71 -10.40
N THR A 63 4.96 -8.54 -11.04
CA THR A 63 4.42 -9.51 -12.00
C THR A 63 5.33 -9.63 -13.22
N ILE A 64 5.71 -8.50 -13.81
CA ILE A 64 6.60 -8.45 -14.98
C ILE A 64 7.97 -9.05 -14.64
N TYR A 65 8.56 -8.63 -13.53
CA TYR A 65 9.85 -9.16 -13.08
C TYR A 65 9.81 -10.68 -12.90
N SER A 66 8.80 -11.19 -12.22
CA SER A 66 8.64 -12.63 -11.98
C SER A 66 8.43 -13.41 -13.28
N TYR A 67 7.70 -12.81 -14.23
CA TYR A 67 7.49 -13.39 -15.56
C TYR A 67 8.80 -13.46 -16.35
N VAL A 68 9.54 -12.37 -16.42
CA VAL A 68 10.84 -12.32 -17.13
C VAL A 68 11.81 -13.30 -16.49
N TYR A 69 11.91 -13.33 -15.16
CA TYR A 69 12.77 -14.27 -14.44
C TYR A 69 12.41 -15.72 -14.78
N SER A 70 11.14 -16.09 -14.72
CA SER A 70 10.70 -17.47 -15.01
C SER A 70 10.96 -17.92 -16.46
N ASN A 71 10.91 -16.97 -17.41
CA ASN A 71 11.20 -17.26 -18.82
C ASN A 71 12.71 -17.40 -19.10
N ASN A 72 13.55 -16.71 -18.33
CA ASN A 72 15.01 -16.81 -18.46
C ASN A 72 15.58 -18.07 -17.78
N CYS A 73 14.79 -18.77 -16.97
CA CYS A 73 15.18 -20.09 -16.48
C CYS A 73 15.18 -21.11 -17.62
N ASN A 74 16.24 -21.95 -17.69
CA ASN A 74 16.36 -23.04 -18.66
C ASN A 74 15.40 -24.20 -18.34
N LEU A 75 14.09 -23.96 -18.51
CA LEU A 75 13.03 -24.91 -18.22
C LEU A 75 12.30 -25.28 -19.52
N SER A 76 12.07 -26.58 -19.70
CA SER A 76 11.52 -27.14 -20.95
C SER A 76 9.99 -27.02 -21.04
N THR A 77 9.27 -26.88 -19.92
CA THR A 77 7.81 -26.91 -19.95
C THR A 77 7.18 -25.63 -19.39
N HIS A 78 6.04 -25.23 -19.97
CA HIS A 78 5.23 -24.11 -19.47
C HIS A 78 4.82 -24.30 -18.00
N LYS A 79 4.49 -25.53 -17.59
CA LYS A 79 4.12 -25.86 -16.22
C LYS A 79 5.24 -25.55 -15.22
N GLN A 80 6.50 -25.86 -15.56
CA GLN A 80 7.65 -25.54 -14.72
C GLN A 80 7.88 -24.02 -14.64
N LYS A 81 7.80 -23.30 -15.78
CA LYS A 81 7.91 -21.84 -15.80
C LYS A 81 6.82 -21.17 -14.95
N LEU A 82 5.57 -21.65 -15.07
CA LEU A 82 4.46 -21.13 -14.24
C LEU A 82 4.69 -21.38 -12.75
N LYS A 83 5.27 -22.52 -12.36
CA LYS A 83 5.63 -22.80 -10.96
C LYS A 83 6.67 -21.79 -10.46
N ILE A 84 7.76 -21.60 -11.20
CA ILE A 84 8.81 -20.62 -10.84
C ILE A 84 8.25 -19.20 -10.77
N PHE A 85 7.41 -18.82 -11.74
CA PHE A 85 6.73 -17.52 -11.71
C PHE A 85 5.96 -17.31 -10.40
N LYS A 86 5.11 -18.27 -10.01
CA LYS A 86 4.30 -18.17 -8.79
C LYS A 86 5.17 -18.09 -7.53
N GLU A 87 6.23 -18.88 -7.45
CA GLU A 87 7.15 -18.88 -6.31
C GLU A 87 7.92 -17.56 -6.21
N MET A 88 8.42 -17.05 -7.33
CA MET A 88 9.14 -15.79 -7.38
C MET A 88 8.22 -14.61 -7.03
N PHE A 89 7.05 -14.55 -7.66
CA PHE A 89 6.06 -13.51 -7.39
C PHE A 89 5.67 -13.47 -5.90
N LYS A 90 5.38 -14.63 -5.31
CA LYS A 90 5.06 -14.73 -3.89
C LYS A 90 6.19 -14.18 -3.01
N LYS A 91 7.44 -14.60 -3.27
CA LYS A 91 8.60 -14.12 -2.51
C LYS A 91 8.80 -12.61 -2.63
N ILE A 92 8.69 -12.05 -3.84
CA ILE A 92 8.84 -10.60 -4.03
C ILE A 92 7.73 -9.85 -3.31
N MET A 93 6.48 -10.32 -3.38
CA MET A 93 5.37 -9.69 -2.65
C MET A 93 5.56 -9.75 -1.13
N GLU A 94 6.12 -10.83 -0.58
CA GLU A 94 6.47 -10.93 0.84
C GLU A 94 7.56 -9.91 1.22
N PHE A 95 8.55 -9.68 0.36
CA PHE A 95 9.55 -8.62 0.55
C PHE A 95 8.94 -7.23 0.46
N GLU A 96 8.05 -6.97 -0.51
CA GLU A 96 7.34 -5.69 -0.64
C GLU A 96 6.49 -5.36 0.59
N ILE A 97 5.78 -6.35 1.13
CA ILE A 97 5.01 -6.17 2.36
C ILE A 97 5.94 -5.84 3.54
N THR A 98 7.02 -6.60 3.70
CA THR A 98 8.00 -6.37 4.78
C THR A 98 8.66 -4.99 4.64
N HIS A 99 9.02 -4.61 3.43
CA HIS A 99 9.57 -3.29 3.12
C HIS A 99 8.56 -2.18 3.43
N SER A 100 7.30 -2.34 3.02
CA SER A 100 6.25 -1.36 3.29
C SER A 100 5.95 -1.23 4.79
N LEU A 101 6.02 -2.31 5.58
CA LEU A 101 5.96 -2.27 7.04
C LEU A 101 7.10 -1.41 7.62
N LEU A 102 8.33 -1.61 7.12
CA LEU A 102 9.49 -0.82 7.56
C LEU A 102 9.34 0.66 7.20
N GLN A 103 8.94 0.98 5.97
CA GLN A 103 8.77 2.37 5.54
C GLN A 103 7.67 3.08 6.33
N THR A 104 6.52 2.42 6.54
CA THR A 104 5.45 2.93 7.40
C THR A 104 5.95 3.20 8.82
N THR A 105 6.70 2.26 9.40
CA THR A 105 7.29 2.43 10.73
C THR A 105 8.22 3.63 10.80
N LYS A 106 9.06 3.85 9.78
CA LYS A 106 9.97 5.01 9.73
C LYS A 106 9.21 6.34 9.74
N ILE A 107 8.13 6.42 8.94
CA ILE A 107 7.31 7.62 8.81
C ILE A 107 6.65 7.94 10.15
N LEU A 108 6.05 6.96 10.79
CA LEU A 108 5.40 7.13 12.07
C LEU A 108 6.40 7.52 13.16
N GLN A 109 7.55 6.83 13.22
CA GLN A 109 8.61 7.13 14.18
C GLN A 109 9.32 8.47 13.93
N HIS A 110 9.30 8.99 12.70
CA HIS A 110 9.76 10.35 12.40
C HIS A 110 8.87 11.40 13.08
N ASN A 111 7.59 11.14 13.15
CA ASN A 111 6.60 11.99 13.81
C ASN A 111 6.42 11.67 15.32
N ASN A 112 7.23 10.77 15.89
CA ASN A 112 7.12 10.27 17.27
C ASN A 112 5.73 9.68 17.58
N ILE A 113 5.11 9.03 16.62
CA ILE A 113 3.77 8.43 16.69
C ILE A 113 3.90 6.92 16.46
N SER A 114 3.24 6.11 17.27
CA SER A 114 3.11 4.68 17.01
C SER A 114 1.91 4.40 16.08
N TYR A 115 1.87 3.20 15.51
CA TYR A 115 0.71 2.81 14.70
C TYR A 115 -0.59 2.74 15.52
N LEU A 116 -0.49 2.37 16.79
CA LEU A 116 -1.66 2.33 17.67
C LEU A 116 -2.20 3.73 17.96
N ASP A 117 -1.33 4.71 18.05
CA ASP A 117 -1.73 6.12 18.25
C ASP A 117 -2.56 6.61 17.06
N ILE A 118 -2.18 6.23 15.84
CA ILE A 118 -2.96 6.55 14.62
C ILE A 118 -4.38 5.98 14.69
N LEU A 119 -4.56 4.77 15.22
CA LEU A 119 -5.86 4.10 15.33
C LEU A 119 -6.66 4.51 16.58
N SER A 120 -6.02 5.17 17.55
CA SER A 120 -6.67 5.49 18.83
C SER A 120 -7.73 6.58 18.74
N ASN A 121 -7.77 7.31 17.62
CA ASN A 121 -8.60 8.51 17.43
C ASN A 121 -8.44 9.51 18.60
N SER A 122 -7.23 9.57 19.17
CA SER A 122 -6.90 10.49 20.25
C SER A 122 -6.79 11.90 19.71
N LYS A 123 -7.47 12.85 20.36
CA LYS A 123 -7.37 14.27 20.00
C LYS A 123 -6.04 14.89 20.37
N ASP A 124 -5.28 14.22 21.26
CA ASP A 124 -3.99 14.72 21.78
C ASP A 124 -2.81 14.33 20.89
N ILE A 125 -3.02 13.35 19.99
CA ILE A 125 -2.01 12.86 19.07
C ILE A 125 -2.56 12.99 17.67
N SER A 126 -1.97 13.88 16.87
CA SER A 126 -2.36 14.10 15.49
C SER A 126 -1.15 13.94 14.59
N TYR A 127 -1.26 13.02 13.61
CA TYR A 127 -0.27 12.90 12.56
C TYR A 127 -0.40 14.09 11.61
N ARG A 128 0.71 14.79 11.39
CA ARG A 128 0.78 15.95 10.50
C ARG A 128 1.82 15.75 9.41
N GLU A 129 1.47 16.10 8.19
CA GLU A 129 2.38 16.09 7.04
C GLU A 129 2.08 17.24 6.07
N ASN A 130 3.09 17.65 5.31
CA ASN A 130 2.96 18.64 4.25
C ASN A 130 2.88 18.02 2.85
N THR A 131 3.07 16.72 2.77
CA THR A 131 3.12 15.94 1.52
C THR A 131 2.41 14.63 1.74
N HIS A 132 1.64 14.15 0.85
CA HIS A 132 0.74 12.99 0.99
C HIS A 132 1.42 11.65 1.32
N ILE A 133 2.44 11.66 2.19
CA ILE A 133 3.25 10.50 2.59
C ILE A 133 2.38 9.41 3.22
N PHE A 134 1.38 9.78 4.02
CA PHE A 134 0.47 8.81 4.60
C PHE A 134 -0.24 7.97 3.52
N SER A 135 -0.71 8.62 2.47
CA SER A 135 -1.35 7.94 1.35
C SER A 135 -0.37 7.03 0.60
N TYR A 136 0.80 7.53 0.28
CA TYR A 136 1.82 6.79 -0.48
C TYR A 136 2.37 5.56 0.25
N TYR A 137 2.47 5.61 1.57
CA TYR A 137 3.11 4.52 2.34
C TYR A 137 2.14 3.76 3.21
N VAL A 138 1.29 4.44 4.00
CA VAL A 138 0.43 3.76 4.96
C VAL A 138 -0.79 3.14 4.28
N LEU A 139 -1.50 3.90 3.45
CA LEU A 139 -2.65 3.34 2.73
C LEU A 139 -2.21 2.29 1.69
N LYS A 140 -1.07 2.49 1.02
CA LYS A 140 -0.49 1.48 0.14
C LYS A 140 -0.17 0.18 0.90
N LEU A 141 0.38 0.28 2.12
CA LEU A 141 0.62 -0.91 2.94
C LEU A 141 -0.67 -1.69 3.18
N PHE A 142 -1.80 -1.03 3.46
CA PHE A 142 -3.07 -1.72 3.67
C PHE A 142 -3.51 -2.51 2.42
N LEU A 143 -3.29 -1.96 1.23
CA LEU A 143 -3.57 -2.65 -0.04
C LEU A 143 -2.63 -3.84 -0.27
N LEU A 144 -1.33 -3.66 0.00
CA LEU A 144 -0.32 -4.70 -0.17
C LEU A 144 -0.48 -5.82 0.86
N TYR A 145 -0.82 -5.49 2.10
CA TYR A 145 -0.86 -6.45 3.21
C TYR A 145 -1.84 -7.59 2.97
N ASN A 146 -2.95 -7.31 2.30
CA ASN A 146 -3.94 -8.31 1.90
C ASN A 146 -4.23 -8.26 0.39
N TYR A 147 -3.14 -8.13 -0.41
CA TYR A 147 -3.25 -7.93 -1.85
C TYR A 147 -4.09 -9.00 -2.56
N SER A 148 -4.05 -10.24 -2.10
CA SER A 148 -4.80 -11.33 -2.72
C SER A 148 -6.32 -11.11 -2.65
N ALA A 149 -6.83 -10.69 -1.48
CA ALA A 149 -8.24 -10.35 -1.34
C ALA A 149 -8.59 -9.12 -2.18
N PHE A 150 -7.73 -8.10 -2.16
CA PHE A 150 -7.93 -6.87 -2.95
C PHE A 150 -7.99 -7.16 -4.45
N ILE A 151 -7.05 -7.97 -4.98
CA ILE A 151 -7.02 -8.35 -6.39
C ILE A 151 -8.27 -9.15 -6.79
N ASN A 152 -8.68 -10.10 -5.97
CA ASN A 152 -9.86 -10.93 -6.25
C ASN A 152 -11.15 -10.12 -6.39
N THR A 153 -11.24 -8.97 -5.71
CA THR A 153 -12.40 -8.07 -5.82
C THR A 153 -12.27 -7.06 -6.96
N ASN A 154 -11.06 -6.75 -7.42
CA ASN A 154 -10.79 -5.66 -8.36
C ASN A 154 -10.30 -6.10 -9.75
N ILE A 155 -10.07 -7.40 -9.97
CA ILE A 155 -9.72 -7.94 -11.28
C ILE A 155 -10.81 -8.88 -11.75
N THR A 156 -11.28 -8.66 -12.98
CA THR A 156 -12.13 -9.62 -13.68
C THR A 156 -11.42 -10.15 -14.91
N THR A 157 -11.66 -11.43 -15.23
CA THR A 157 -11.19 -12.04 -16.48
C THR A 157 -12.37 -12.28 -17.41
N LEU A 158 -12.29 -11.80 -18.63
CA LEU A 158 -13.27 -12.12 -19.66
C LEU A 158 -12.81 -13.38 -20.39
N ASN A 159 -13.57 -14.48 -20.24
CA ASN A 159 -13.27 -15.78 -20.90
C ASN A 159 -11.84 -16.30 -20.67
N GLY A 160 -11.21 -15.93 -19.55
CA GLY A 160 -9.85 -16.32 -19.22
C GLY A 160 -8.74 -15.77 -20.15
N LYS A 161 -9.10 -14.89 -21.08
CA LYS A 161 -8.16 -14.38 -22.10
C LYS A 161 -7.72 -12.92 -21.89
N SER A 162 -8.52 -12.13 -21.20
CA SER A 162 -8.24 -10.71 -21.00
C SER A 162 -8.45 -10.34 -19.54
N ILE A 163 -7.52 -9.56 -18.99
CA ILE A 163 -7.63 -9.03 -17.64
C ILE A 163 -8.25 -7.64 -17.75
N TYR A 164 -9.36 -7.44 -17.08
CA TYR A 164 -9.98 -6.14 -16.92
C TYR A 164 -9.79 -5.69 -15.49
N PHE A 165 -9.14 -4.57 -15.31
CA PHE A 165 -9.26 -3.83 -14.06
C PHE A 165 -10.71 -3.34 -13.98
N GLN A 166 -11.42 -3.70 -12.94
CA GLN A 166 -12.70 -3.07 -12.71
C GLN A 166 -12.44 -1.57 -12.57
N LYS A 167 -12.82 -0.80 -13.59
CA LYS A 167 -12.72 0.66 -13.61
C LYS A 167 -13.58 1.32 -12.53
N SER A 168 -14.44 0.55 -11.90
CA SER A 168 -15.28 0.97 -10.82
C SER A 168 -14.93 0.12 -9.60
N LEU A 169 -14.26 0.70 -8.66
CA LEU A 169 -14.67 0.46 -7.30
C LEU A 169 -16.13 0.89 -7.28
N VAL A 170 -17.02 -0.03 -7.60
CA VAL A 170 -18.46 0.21 -7.78
C VAL A 170 -19.04 0.84 -6.52
N ASN A 171 -18.32 0.68 -5.41
CA ASN A 171 -18.69 1.24 -4.14
C ASN A 171 -17.42 1.73 -3.41
N MET A 172 -17.18 3.04 -3.43
CA MET A 172 -16.08 3.65 -2.66
C MET A 172 -16.22 3.39 -1.16
N GLU A 173 -17.43 3.22 -0.67
CA GLU A 173 -17.66 2.82 0.71
C GLU A 173 -17.10 1.43 1.01
N GLU A 174 -17.24 0.47 0.08
CA GLU A 174 -16.62 -0.86 0.22
C GLU A 174 -15.08 -0.78 0.24
N PHE A 175 -14.50 0.07 -0.60
CA PHE A 175 -13.06 0.29 -0.60
C PHE A 175 -12.56 0.86 0.73
N PHE A 176 -13.21 1.88 1.27
CA PHE A 176 -12.83 2.45 2.56
C PHE A 176 -13.09 1.47 3.71
N ASN A 177 -14.19 0.70 3.66
CA ASN A 177 -14.43 -0.37 4.63
C ASN A 177 -13.35 -1.46 4.57
N TYR A 178 -12.88 -1.80 3.36
CA TYR A 178 -11.75 -2.71 3.19
C TYR A 178 -10.48 -2.16 3.84
N LEU A 179 -10.11 -0.90 3.55
CA LEU A 179 -8.94 -0.28 4.18
C LEU A 179 -9.05 -0.26 5.70
N ASN A 180 -10.23 0.08 6.24
CA ASN A 180 -10.49 0.07 7.68
C ASN A 180 -10.40 -1.35 8.28
N ALA A 181 -10.90 -2.35 7.60
CA ALA A 181 -10.82 -3.74 8.06
C ALA A 181 -9.36 -4.22 8.13
N VAL A 182 -8.55 -3.88 7.12
CA VAL A 182 -7.13 -4.25 7.10
C VAL A 182 -6.36 -3.48 8.16
N SER A 183 -6.57 -2.16 8.29
CA SER A 183 -5.86 -1.33 9.27
C SER A 183 -6.11 -1.79 10.71
N ASN A 184 -7.31 -2.27 11.01
CA ASN A 184 -7.69 -2.78 12.32
C ASN A 184 -7.41 -4.28 12.51
N SER A 185 -6.78 -4.95 11.54
CA SER A 185 -6.47 -6.37 11.68
C SER A 185 -5.37 -6.59 12.72
N LYS A 186 -5.61 -7.55 13.62
CA LYS A 186 -4.64 -7.91 14.65
C LYS A 186 -3.27 -8.27 14.05
N SER A 187 -3.28 -9.00 12.93
CA SER A 187 -2.04 -9.42 12.25
C SER A 187 -1.20 -8.23 11.78
N LEU A 188 -1.82 -7.21 11.18
CA LEU A 188 -1.09 -6.00 10.77
C LEU A 188 -0.55 -5.23 11.98
N MET A 189 -1.37 -5.07 13.02
CA MET A 189 -0.96 -4.39 14.26
C MET A 189 0.23 -5.09 14.93
N ASP A 190 0.19 -6.41 15.03
CA ASP A 190 1.28 -7.19 15.63
C ASP A 190 2.57 -7.08 14.79
N ASN A 191 2.47 -7.12 13.45
CA ASN A 191 3.61 -6.96 12.56
C ASN A 191 4.20 -5.55 12.59
N LEU A 192 3.39 -4.51 12.68
CA LEU A 192 3.89 -3.14 12.82
C LEU A 192 4.57 -2.92 14.18
N LYS A 193 4.01 -3.45 15.29
CA LYS A 193 4.70 -3.42 16.59
C LYS A 193 6.04 -4.15 16.57
N TYR A 194 6.08 -5.31 15.89
CA TYR A 194 7.32 -6.06 15.73
C TYR A 194 8.34 -5.25 14.92
N MET A 195 7.92 -4.67 13.79
CA MET A 195 8.78 -3.84 12.95
C MET A 195 9.29 -2.59 13.68
N GLU A 196 8.46 -1.97 14.51
CA GLU A 196 8.84 -0.82 15.34
C GLU A 196 10.00 -1.16 16.30
N LYS A 197 9.89 -2.28 17.02
CA LYS A 197 10.96 -2.76 17.89
C LYS A 197 12.26 -3.00 17.12
N HIS A 198 12.16 -3.64 15.95
CA HIS A 198 13.32 -3.88 15.09
C HIS A 198 13.93 -2.59 14.54
N TYR A 199 13.12 -1.63 14.14
CA TYR A 199 13.59 -0.35 13.65
C TYR A 199 14.35 0.43 14.75
N ILE A 200 13.82 0.47 15.97
CA ILE A 200 14.48 1.08 17.13
C ILE A 200 15.82 0.38 17.39
N PHE A 201 15.86 -0.95 17.35
CA PHE A 201 17.09 -1.72 17.50
C PHE A 201 18.09 -1.38 16.38
N LEU A 202 17.68 -1.40 15.10
CA LEU A 202 18.56 -1.02 13.99
C LEU A 202 19.10 0.42 14.14
N LYS A 203 18.27 1.34 14.61
CA LYS A 203 18.70 2.72 14.90
C LYS A 203 19.81 2.79 15.94
N SER A 204 19.79 1.91 16.94
CA SER A 204 20.86 1.83 17.96
C SER A 204 22.16 1.24 17.41
N GLN A 205 22.09 0.41 16.34
CA GLN A 205 23.21 -0.30 15.73
C GLN A 205 23.88 0.47 14.56
N LYS A 206 23.80 1.78 14.47
CA LYS A 206 24.24 2.66 13.35
C LYS A 206 25.68 2.47 12.82
N LYS A 207 26.30 1.31 12.98
CA LYS A 207 27.70 1.07 12.66
C LYS A 207 27.97 0.81 11.18
N SER A 208 27.09 0.04 10.47
CA SER A 208 27.31 -0.30 9.07
C SER A 208 26.72 0.74 8.11
N ARG A 209 27.29 0.83 6.90
CA ARG A 209 26.84 1.70 5.82
C ARG A 209 25.43 1.28 5.36
N GLU A 210 25.19 -0.02 5.27
CA GLU A 210 23.93 -0.63 4.83
C GLU A 210 22.79 -0.29 5.80
N ILE A 211 23.03 -0.39 7.12
CA ILE A 211 22.04 -0.03 8.13
C ILE A 211 21.73 1.47 8.07
N LYS A 212 22.75 2.32 7.92
CA LYS A 212 22.54 3.77 7.76
C LYS A 212 21.69 4.05 6.53
N TYR A 213 22.01 3.43 5.40
CA TYR A 213 21.26 3.57 4.17
C TYR A 213 19.80 3.10 4.34
N LEU A 214 19.59 1.90 4.90
CA LEU A 214 18.26 1.34 5.14
C LEU A 214 17.39 2.25 6.03
N ILE A 215 17.99 2.90 7.05
CA ILE A 215 17.28 3.79 7.96
C ILE A 215 16.97 5.14 7.32
N SER A 216 17.87 5.69 6.51
CA SER A 216 17.80 7.08 6.03
C SER A 216 17.00 7.29 4.75
N ASN A 217 16.74 6.25 3.96
CA ASN A 217 16.01 6.40 2.70
C ASN A 217 14.54 6.02 2.82
N LEU A 218 13.72 6.62 1.96
CA LEU A 218 12.32 6.28 1.73
C LEU A 218 12.16 5.87 0.27
N ARG A 219 12.23 4.57 0.00
CA ARG A 219 11.96 3.97 -1.31
C ARG A 219 10.54 3.43 -1.36
N MET A 220 9.92 3.52 -2.53
CA MET A 220 8.53 3.07 -2.70
C MET A 220 8.41 1.56 -2.85
N SER A 221 9.44 0.91 -3.39
CA SER A 221 9.46 -0.53 -3.69
C SER A 221 10.82 -1.13 -3.40
N VAL A 222 10.86 -2.44 -3.11
CA VAL A 222 12.10 -3.22 -2.98
C VAL A 222 12.87 -3.24 -4.28
N LEU A 223 12.20 -3.31 -5.43
CA LEU A 223 12.86 -3.36 -6.74
C LEU A 223 13.56 -2.06 -7.15
N GLU A 224 13.36 -0.96 -6.43
CA GLU A 224 14.12 0.27 -6.63
C GLU A 224 15.56 0.22 -6.11
N TYR A 225 15.95 -0.86 -5.44
CA TYR A 225 17.32 -1.05 -4.95
C TYR A 225 18.25 -1.75 -5.95
N TYR A 226 17.74 -2.16 -7.12
CA TYR A 226 18.47 -2.92 -8.13
C TYR A 226 18.61 -2.17 -9.45
#